data_fcb733f98e8d542bf78259f6dd824425
#
_entry.id   fcb733f98e8d542bf78259f6dd824425
#
_cell.length_a   1.000
_cell.length_b   1.000
_cell.length_c   1.000
_cell.angle_alpha   90.00
_cell.angle_beta   90.00
_cell.angle_gamma   90.00
#
_symmetry.space_group_name_H-M   'P 1'
#
loop_
_entity.id
_entity.type
_entity.pdbx_description
1 polymer ?
#
loop_
_entity_poly.entity_id
_entity_poly.type
_entity_poly.pdbx_seq_one_letter_code
_entity_poly.pdbx_strand_id
1 'polypeptide(L)'
;MPTKHDKLNLALDQYNIDRNRYRELYYFCKQYRQYKKQLGAIRGGFNTSMSDGMPRAQGGHSDPTAMRAQKAELLQSKIDRIERACHQAGDDLCIYAALLANVTDDIRYEDMEVPCGRRQFYEARRKFFWLLEIG
;
A
#
# COMPACT_ATOMS: atom_id res chain seq x y z
N MET A 1 -7.10 25.77 -22.63
CA MET A 1 -6.30 24.57 -22.97
C MET A 1 -6.05 23.72 -21.75
N PRO A 2 -6.36 22.46 -21.83
CA PRO A 2 -6.07 21.59 -20.69
C PRO A 2 -4.57 21.40 -20.54
N THR A 3 -4.13 21.31 -19.31
CA THR A 3 -2.74 21.06 -19.01
C THR A 3 -2.46 19.59 -19.27
N LYS A 4 -1.19 19.20 -19.18
CA LYS A 4 -0.84 17.78 -19.28
C LYS A 4 -1.59 16.98 -18.24
N HIS A 5 -1.71 17.55 -17.06
CA HIS A 5 -2.39 16.89 -15.96
C HIS A 5 -3.87 16.69 -16.29
N ASP A 6 -4.50 17.70 -16.86
CA ASP A 6 -5.90 17.60 -17.21
C ASP A 6 -6.14 16.57 -18.30
N LYS A 7 -5.24 16.49 -19.27
CA LYS A 7 -5.36 15.50 -20.33
C LYS A 7 -5.30 14.08 -19.79
N LEU A 8 -4.41 13.84 -18.84
CA LEU A 8 -4.32 12.53 -18.22
C LEU A 8 -5.60 12.20 -17.46
N ASN A 9 -6.14 13.19 -16.76
CA ASN A 9 -7.37 13.00 -16.02
C ASN A 9 -8.56 12.70 -16.93
N LEU A 10 -8.66 13.39 -18.05
CA LEU A 10 -9.75 13.18 -18.98
C LEU A 10 -9.72 11.76 -19.56
N ALA A 11 -8.51 11.26 -19.83
CA ALA A 11 -8.39 9.94 -20.40
C ALA A 11 -8.79 8.83 -19.41
N LEU A 12 -8.88 9.18 -18.15
CA LEU A 12 -9.12 8.19 -17.08
C LEU A 12 -10.38 8.46 -16.28
N ASP A 13 -11.38 9.11 -16.92
CA ASP A 13 -12.61 9.45 -16.24
C ASP A 13 -13.30 8.26 -15.58
N GLN A 14 -13.17 7.10 -16.16
CA GLN A 14 -13.80 5.91 -15.58
C GLN A 14 -13.23 5.53 -14.23
N TYR A 15 -12.05 6.05 -13.89
CA TYR A 15 -11.41 5.77 -12.62
C TYR A 15 -11.36 7.00 -11.72
N ASN A 16 -12.44 7.77 -11.73
CA ASN A 16 -12.48 8.98 -10.94
C ASN A 16 -12.58 8.71 -9.45
N ILE A 17 -11.79 9.45 -8.71
CA ILE A 17 -11.80 9.39 -7.25
C ILE A 17 -11.80 10.83 -6.76
N ASP A 18 -12.56 11.09 -5.70
CA ASP A 18 -12.54 12.41 -5.09
C ASP A 18 -11.12 12.77 -4.64
N ARG A 19 -10.77 14.03 -4.83
CA ARG A 19 -9.42 14.50 -4.51
C ARG A 19 -9.00 14.19 -3.07
N ASN A 20 -9.88 14.44 -2.12
CA ASN A 20 -9.55 14.19 -0.72
C ASN A 20 -9.39 12.69 -0.45
N ARG A 21 -10.22 11.88 -1.08
CA ARG A 21 -10.10 10.42 -0.95
C ARG A 21 -8.80 9.92 -1.57
N TYR A 22 -8.42 10.50 -2.71
CA TYR A 22 -7.14 10.17 -3.33
C TYR A 22 -5.99 10.46 -2.37
N ARG A 23 -6.02 11.61 -1.70
CA ARG A 23 -4.97 11.96 -0.75
C ARG A 23 -4.89 10.98 0.41
N GLU A 24 -6.04 10.56 0.93
CA GLU A 24 -6.06 9.57 1.99
C GLU A 24 -5.40 8.27 1.55
N LEU A 25 -5.76 7.81 0.35
CA LEU A 25 -5.21 6.57 -0.19
C LEU A 25 -3.73 6.71 -0.52
N TYR A 26 -3.32 7.88 -0.99
CA TYR A 26 -1.93 8.19 -1.26
C TYR A 26 -1.10 8.02 0.01
N TYR A 27 -1.54 8.63 1.10
CA TYR A 27 -0.81 8.52 2.36
C TYR A 27 -0.93 7.13 3.00
N PHE A 28 -2.01 6.44 2.75
CA PHE A 28 -2.14 5.05 3.17
C PHE A 28 -1.03 4.20 2.53
N CYS A 29 -0.80 4.40 1.23
CA CYS A 29 0.26 3.66 0.54
C CYS A 29 1.65 4.02 1.05
N LYS A 30 1.86 5.25 1.50
CA LYS A 30 3.17 5.66 2.03
C LYS A 30 3.53 4.93 3.30
N GLN A 31 2.57 4.33 3.96
CA GLN A 31 2.82 3.60 5.19
C GLN A 31 3.10 2.12 4.94
N TYR A 32 3.12 1.68 3.69
CA TYR A 32 3.31 0.28 3.32
C TYR A 32 4.56 -0.34 3.97
N ARG A 33 5.70 0.33 3.87
CA ARG A 33 6.93 -0.19 4.47
C ARG A 33 6.84 -0.25 5.98
N GLN A 34 6.17 0.72 6.58
CA GLN A 34 5.95 0.74 8.01
C GLN A 34 5.08 -0.43 8.43
N TYR A 35 4.03 -0.72 7.67
CA TYR A 35 3.17 -1.88 7.94
C TYR A 35 3.98 -3.17 7.87
N LYS A 36 4.82 -3.31 6.85
CA LYS A 36 5.64 -4.52 6.71
C LYS A 36 6.64 -4.65 7.84
N LYS A 37 7.23 -3.52 8.26
CA LYS A 37 8.18 -3.52 9.36
C LYS A 37 7.50 -3.93 10.65
N GLN A 38 6.34 -3.37 10.93
CA GLN A 38 5.57 -3.70 12.12
C GLN A 38 5.14 -5.17 12.12
N LEU A 39 4.70 -5.65 10.98
CA LEU A 39 4.29 -7.05 10.87
C LEU A 39 5.48 -7.98 11.08
N GLY A 40 6.62 -7.66 10.50
CA GLY A 40 7.84 -8.44 10.70
C GLY A 40 8.28 -8.47 12.16
N ALA A 41 8.13 -7.34 12.85
CA ALA A 41 8.46 -7.28 14.25
C ALA A 41 7.54 -8.15 15.10
N ILE A 42 6.27 -8.19 14.76
CA ILE A 42 5.32 -9.03 15.48
C ILE A 42 5.63 -10.51 15.23
N ARG A 43 5.83 -10.88 13.98
CA ARG A 43 6.04 -12.29 13.62
C ARG A 43 7.39 -12.85 14.00
N GLY A 44 8.41 -12.02 13.88
CA GLY A 44 9.73 -12.47 14.16
C GLY A 44 10.31 -11.95 15.43
N GLY A 45 9.56 -11.15 16.13
CA GLY A 45 10.13 -10.43 17.20
C GLY A 45 9.91 -10.98 18.56
N PHE A 46 9.51 -12.21 18.63
CA PHE A 46 9.34 -12.75 19.92
C PHE A 46 10.60 -12.59 20.71
N ASN A 47 11.67 -12.54 20.07
CA ASN A 47 12.88 -12.40 20.77
C ASN A 47 12.94 -11.05 21.40
N THR A 48 12.47 -10.06 20.79
CA THR A 48 12.61 -8.83 21.41
C THR A 48 11.74 -8.79 22.53
N SER A 49 10.70 -9.31 22.39
CA SER A 49 9.80 -9.17 23.41
C SER A 49 10.26 -9.72 24.60
N MET A 50 11.02 -10.61 24.51
CA MET A 50 11.31 -11.21 25.63
C MET A 50 11.92 -10.34 26.40
N SER A 51 12.54 -9.63 25.84
CA SER A 51 13.26 -8.85 26.61
C SER A 51 12.40 -8.23 27.58
N ASP A 52 11.51 -7.94 27.31
CA ASP A 52 10.79 -7.34 28.18
C ASP A 52 10.21 -8.09 28.98
N GLY A 53 10.47 -8.95 28.83
CA GLY A 53 10.00 -9.81 29.52
C GLY A 53 9.29 -9.34 30.59
N MET A 54 9.05 -8.66 30.76
CA MET A 54 8.45 -8.25 31.67
C MET A 54 7.37 -8.75 32.03
N PRO A 55 7.24 -9.03 32.67
CA PRO A 55 6.29 -9.69 33.15
C PRO A 55 5.13 -9.07 33.18
N ARG A 56 4.63 -9.00 33.25
CA ARG A 56 3.72 -8.69 33.38
C ARG A 56 2.73 -8.79 33.69
N ALA A 57 2.49 -8.71 33.43
CA ALA A 57 1.59 -8.64 33.51
C ALA A 57 0.59 -8.98 34.15
N GLN A 58 0.33 -8.96 34.59
CA GLN A 58 -0.51 -9.25 35.28
C GLN A 58 -1.70 -8.85 35.02
N GLY A 59 -2.21 -8.38 35.02
CA GLY A 59 -3.37 -7.88 34.77
C GLY A 59 -4.05 -8.68 33.95
N GLY A 60 -3.62 -9.21 33.30
CA GLY A 60 -4.13 -9.97 32.53
C GLY A 60 -5.41 -10.13 32.01
N HIS A 61 -6.13 -9.31 31.89
CA HIS A 61 -7.39 -9.52 31.32
C HIS A 61 -7.26 -9.66 29.85
N SER A 62 -6.34 -9.00 29.23
CA SER A 62 -6.21 -9.15 27.81
C SER A 62 -5.21 -10.23 27.54
N ASP A 63 -5.38 -10.91 26.45
CA ASP A 63 -4.45 -11.94 26.03
C ASP A 63 -3.44 -11.31 25.08
N PRO A 64 -2.20 -11.10 25.48
CA PRO A 64 -1.21 -10.47 24.62
C PRO A 64 -0.99 -11.23 23.31
N THR A 65 -1.10 -12.53 23.32
CA THR A 65 -0.93 -13.33 22.12
C THR A 65 -2.08 -13.07 21.15
N ALA A 66 -3.30 -13.03 21.66
CA ALA A 66 -4.46 -12.76 20.82
C ALA A 66 -4.40 -11.36 20.27
N MET A 67 -3.97 -10.38 21.05
CA MET A 67 -3.85 -9.02 20.59
C MET A 67 -2.80 -8.89 19.51
N ARG A 68 -1.69 -9.60 19.65
CA ARG A 68 -0.66 -9.59 18.62
C ARG A 68 -1.19 -10.21 17.33
N ALA A 69 -1.91 -11.32 17.45
CA ALA A 69 -2.48 -11.97 16.29
C ALA A 69 -3.46 -11.06 15.56
N GLN A 70 -4.30 -10.36 16.31
CA GLN A 70 -5.25 -9.42 15.71
C GLN A 70 -4.53 -8.28 15.01
N LYS A 71 -3.49 -7.75 15.63
CA LYS A 71 -2.72 -6.67 15.04
C LYS A 71 -2.01 -7.16 13.77
N ALA A 72 -1.46 -8.36 13.81
CA ALA A 72 -0.80 -8.93 12.64
C ALA A 72 -1.79 -9.12 11.49
N GLU A 73 -3.00 -9.59 11.78
CA GLU A 73 -4.02 -9.73 10.76
C GLU A 73 -4.40 -8.40 10.15
N LEU A 74 -4.55 -7.37 10.97
CA LEU A 74 -4.90 -6.05 10.49
C LEU A 74 -3.80 -5.49 9.59
N LEU A 75 -2.54 -5.62 10.01
CA LEU A 75 -1.42 -5.17 9.21
C LEU A 75 -1.32 -5.93 7.89
N GLN A 76 -1.50 -7.25 7.95
CA GLN A 76 -1.47 -8.07 6.75
C GLN A 76 -2.59 -7.67 5.78
N SER A 77 -3.76 -7.38 6.31
CA SER A 77 -4.89 -6.95 5.50
C SER A 77 -4.58 -5.66 4.76
N LYS A 78 -3.93 -4.71 5.44
CA LYS A 78 -3.55 -3.44 4.80
C LYS A 78 -2.51 -3.66 3.71
N ILE A 79 -1.52 -4.50 3.98
CA ILE A 79 -0.49 -4.84 3.00
C ILE A 79 -1.12 -5.52 1.79
N ASP A 80 -1.97 -6.52 2.04
CA ASP A 80 -2.62 -7.27 0.98
C ASP A 80 -3.50 -6.39 0.10
N ARG A 81 -4.15 -5.42 0.70
CA ARG A 81 -5.00 -4.51 -0.02
C ARG A 81 -4.20 -3.72 -1.05
N ILE A 82 -3.04 -3.22 -0.65
CA ILE A 82 -2.16 -2.47 -1.54
C ILE A 82 -1.61 -3.40 -2.64
N GLU A 83 -1.10 -4.55 -2.25
CA GLU A 83 -0.49 -5.48 -3.19
C GLU A 83 -1.51 -6.01 -4.20
N ARG A 84 -2.70 -6.33 -3.75
CA ARG A 84 -3.75 -6.83 -4.63
C ARG A 84 -4.15 -5.78 -5.67
N ALA A 85 -4.30 -4.53 -5.24
CA ALA A 85 -4.64 -3.47 -6.17
C ALA A 85 -3.51 -3.25 -7.19
N CYS A 86 -2.24 -3.38 -6.77
CA CYS A 86 -1.11 -3.29 -7.68
C CYS A 86 -1.12 -4.42 -8.71
N HIS A 87 -1.42 -5.63 -8.28
CA HIS A 87 -1.51 -6.75 -9.22
C HIS A 87 -2.64 -6.55 -10.21
N GLN A 88 -3.81 -6.17 -9.73
CA GLN A 88 -4.97 -5.97 -10.60
C GLN A 88 -4.75 -4.84 -11.60
N ALA A 89 -4.04 -3.80 -11.22
CA ALA A 89 -3.81 -2.66 -12.09
C ALA A 89 -2.60 -2.87 -13.01
N GLY A 90 -1.61 -3.63 -12.59
CA GLY A 90 -0.33 -3.65 -13.27
C GLY A 90 0.12 -4.96 -13.91
N ASP A 91 -0.48 -6.07 -13.55
CA ASP A 91 0.01 -7.36 -14.06
C ASP A 91 -0.08 -7.48 -15.58
N ASP A 92 -1.13 -6.96 -16.19
CA ASP A 92 -1.29 -7.02 -17.64
C ASP A 92 -0.15 -6.33 -18.38
N LEU A 93 0.45 -5.33 -17.79
CA LEU A 93 1.56 -4.59 -18.38
C LEU A 93 2.90 -5.02 -17.80
N CYS A 94 2.91 -6.00 -16.93
CA CYS A 94 4.13 -6.48 -16.25
C CYS A 94 4.82 -5.37 -15.46
N ILE A 95 4.04 -4.51 -14.81
CA ILE A 95 4.59 -3.37 -14.08
C ILE A 95 4.32 -3.42 -12.58
N TYR A 96 3.97 -4.59 -12.03
CA TYR A 96 3.68 -4.70 -10.61
C TYR A 96 4.75 -4.05 -9.73
N ALA A 97 6.00 -4.44 -9.93
CA ALA A 97 7.09 -3.93 -9.08
C ALA A 97 7.28 -2.42 -9.22
N ALA A 98 7.22 -1.93 -10.45
CA ALA A 98 7.38 -0.50 -10.70
C ALA A 98 6.22 0.30 -10.12
N LEU A 99 5.01 -0.21 -10.28
CA LEU A 99 3.83 0.46 -9.76
C LEU A 99 3.87 0.49 -8.24
N LEU A 100 4.22 -0.63 -7.62
CA LEU A 100 4.34 -0.70 -6.16
C LEU A 100 5.40 0.31 -5.67
N ALA A 101 6.57 0.35 -6.31
CA ALA A 101 7.61 1.29 -5.93
C ALA A 101 7.16 2.74 -6.06
N ASN A 102 6.38 3.03 -7.09
CA ASN A 102 5.88 4.38 -7.29
C ASN A 102 4.87 4.78 -6.21
N VAL A 103 3.89 3.93 -5.94
CA VAL A 103 2.81 4.30 -5.01
C VAL A 103 3.24 4.24 -3.54
N THR A 104 4.24 3.44 -3.22
CA THR A 104 4.69 3.31 -1.83
C THR A 104 5.91 4.17 -1.52
N ASP A 105 6.83 4.32 -2.47
CA ASP A 105 8.09 5.01 -2.24
C ASP A 105 8.28 6.26 -3.09
N ASP A 106 7.30 6.65 -3.86
CA ASP A 106 7.37 7.84 -4.73
C ASP A 106 8.49 7.79 -5.77
N ILE A 107 8.89 6.61 -6.19
CA ILE A 107 9.89 6.51 -7.23
C ILE A 107 9.23 6.83 -8.56
N ARG A 108 9.76 7.82 -9.26
CA ARG A 108 9.14 8.30 -10.48
C ARG A 108 9.33 7.33 -11.63
N TYR A 109 8.39 7.34 -12.58
CA TYR A 109 8.48 6.53 -13.78
C TYR A 109 9.85 6.70 -14.45
N GLU A 110 10.32 7.94 -14.52
CA GLU A 110 11.58 8.28 -15.19
C GLU A 110 12.80 7.67 -14.51
N ASP A 111 12.69 7.32 -13.25
CA ASP A 111 13.80 6.78 -12.49
C ASP A 111 13.78 5.24 -12.42
N MET A 112 12.91 4.62 -13.19
CA MET A 112 12.78 3.16 -13.21
C MET A 112 12.78 2.65 -14.63
N GLU A 113 13.09 1.36 -14.78
CA GLU A 113 12.95 0.72 -16.07
C GLU A 113 11.58 0.08 -16.10
N VAL A 114 10.67 0.66 -16.87
CA VAL A 114 9.28 0.23 -16.92
C VAL A 114 8.97 -0.27 -18.32
N PRO A 115 8.43 -1.48 -18.46
CA PRO A 115 8.21 -2.08 -19.79
C PRO A 115 7.04 -1.48 -20.59
N CYS A 116 6.42 -0.43 -20.12
CA CYS A 116 5.35 0.22 -20.87
C CYS A 116 5.61 1.71 -20.94
N GLY A 117 4.84 2.41 -21.76
CA GLY A 117 4.98 3.85 -21.90
C GLY A 117 4.50 4.59 -20.68
N ARG A 118 4.94 5.85 -20.57
CA ARG A 118 4.58 6.70 -19.44
C ARG A 118 3.07 6.84 -19.27
N ARG A 119 2.36 7.04 -20.36
CA ARG A 119 0.92 7.20 -20.31
C ARG A 119 0.24 5.95 -19.76
N GLN A 120 0.66 4.79 -20.26
CA GLN A 120 0.10 3.51 -19.80
C GLN A 120 0.38 3.29 -18.32
N PHE A 121 1.56 3.68 -17.87
CA PHE A 121 1.95 3.55 -16.48
C PHE A 121 1.03 4.38 -15.58
N TYR A 122 0.80 5.65 -15.96
CA TYR A 122 -0.05 6.52 -15.14
C TYR A 122 -1.53 6.16 -15.24
N GLU A 123 -1.97 5.57 -16.33
CA GLU A 123 -3.32 5.01 -16.42
C GLU A 123 -3.46 3.84 -15.45
N ALA A 124 -2.45 2.98 -15.39
CA ALA A 124 -2.45 1.86 -14.45
C ALA A 124 -2.43 2.37 -12.99
N ARG A 125 -1.66 3.42 -12.74
CA ARG A 125 -1.62 4.02 -11.41
C ARG A 125 -2.97 4.58 -11.00
N ARG A 126 -3.68 5.19 -11.94
CA ARG A 126 -5.01 5.70 -11.67
C ARG A 126 -5.98 4.57 -11.36
N LYS A 127 -5.91 3.51 -12.15
CA LYS A 127 -6.71 2.32 -11.90
C LYS A 127 -6.39 1.71 -10.55
N PHE A 128 -5.11 1.72 -10.16
CA PHE A 128 -4.69 1.22 -8.86
C PHE A 128 -5.42 1.94 -7.72
N PHE A 129 -5.42 3.27 -7.75
CA PHE A 129 -6.07 4.03 -6.69
C PHE A 129 -7.59 3.83 -6.68
N TRP A 130 -8.19 3.68 -7.85
CA TRP A 130 -9.61 3.39 -7.94
C TRP A 130 -9.92 2.02 -7.35
N LEU A 131 -9.11 1.01 -7.65
CA LEU A 131 -9.27 -0.33 -7.08
C LEU A 131 -9.06 -0.32 -5.57
N LEU A 132 -8.12 0.46 -5.11
CA LEU A 132 -7.85 0.59 -3.68
C LEU A 132 -9.04 1.23 -2.97
N GLU A 133 -9.69 2.20 -3.62
CA GLU A 133 -10.86 2.87 -3.07
C GLU A 133 -12.02 1.89 -2.91
N ILE A 134 -12.33 1.11 -3.94
CA ILE A 134 -13.49 0.23 -3.92
C ILE A 134 -13.22 -1.09 -3.20
N GLY A 135 -11.98 -1.47 -3.07
CA GLY A 135 -11.59 -2.69 -2.38
C GLY A 135 -11.32 -2.43 -0.93
#